data_426ce8b7bdd1375f71701771f45b9d40
#
_entry.id   426ce8b7bdd1375f71701771f45b9d40
#
_cell.length_a   1.000
_cell.length_b   1.000
_cell.length_c   1.000
_cell.angle_alpha   90.00
_cell.angle_beta   90.00
_cell.angle_gamma   90.00
#
_symmetry.space_group_name_H-M   'P 1'
#
loop_
_entity.id
_entity.type
_entity.pdbx_description
1 polymer ?
#
loop_
_entity_poly.entity_id
_entity_poly.type
_entity_poly.pdbx_seq_one_letter_code
_entity_poly.pdbx_strand_id
1 'polypeptide(L)'
;MPVDIGFHPYFHPDGPRQDWVLSLPAKHHWILDKQLIPTGEREAPDKYLPEAKNFKLGETFIDDNFSDLERDADGLGRISVKGQAHKIEVVYGKEYNFAVVYTPVSEALVCIEPQTGPTNAFNLNHEGKFPGLIVLAPGKTFIGNFWIVPTGF
;
A
#
# COMPACT_ATOMS: atom_id res chain seq x y z
N MET A 1 -12.09 -7.09 20.41
CA MET A 1 -10.97 -6.13 20.38
C MET A 1 -10.80 -5.67 18.93
N PRO A 2 -10.84 -4.36 18.65
CA PRO A 2 -10.51 -3.86 17.32
C PRO A 2 -9.03 -4.12 17.04
N VAL A 3 -8.72 -4.39 15.77
CA VAL A 3 -7.37 -4.74 15.29
C VAL A 3 -7.11 -4.03 13.97
N ASP A 4 -5.97 -3.37 13.90
CA ASP A 4 -5.39 -2.88 12.66
C ASP A 4 -3.89 -3.20 12.68
N ILE A 5 -3.40 -3.84 11.63
CA ILE A 5 -2.03 -4.37 11.55
C ILE A 5 -1.42 -3.95 10.22
N GLY A 6 -0.22 -3.40 10.29
CA GLY A 6 0.59 -3.05 9.14
C GLY A 6 2.05 -3.49 9.31
N PHE A 7 2.74 -3.62 8.19
CA PHE A 7 4.18 -3.88 8.13
C PHE A 7 4.84 -2.78 7.31
N HIS A 8 6.12 -2.50 7.60
CA HIS A 8 6.83 -1.35 7.01
C HIS A 8 8.17 -1.76 6.37
N PRO A 9 8.15 -2.64 5.35
CA PRO A 9 9.37 -3.07 4.68
C PRO A 9 9.92 -1.98 3.77
N TYR A 10 11.24 -1.81 3.79
CA TYR A 10 11.99 -0.91 2.92
C TYR A 10 12.68 -1.71 1.82
N PHE A 11 12.61 -1.19 0.58
CA PHE A 11 13.20 -1.82 -0.59
C PHE A 11 14.13 -0.85 -1.31
N HIS A 12 15.21 -1.41 -1.86
CA HIS A 12 16.15 -0.72 -2.73
C HIS A 12 16.37 -1.56 -4.00
N PRO A 13 15.58 -1.35 -5.05
CA PRO A 13 15.88 -1.93 -6.37
C PRO A 13 17.21 -1.42 -6.92
N ASP A 14 17.73 -2.09 -7.93
CA ASP A 14 18.92 -1.65 -8.62
C ASP A 14 18.66 -0.46 -9.56
N GLY A 15 19.75 0.17 -9.98
CA GLY A 15 19.70 1.34 -10.86
C GLY A 15 19.27 2.62 -10.16
N PRO A 16 19.24 3.75 -10.88
CA PRO A 16 18.90 5.04 -10.32
C PRO A 16 17.39 5.12 -10.01
N ARG A 17 17.07 5.69 -8.84
CA ARG A 17 15.69 5.83 -8.34
C ARG A 17 14.73 6.47 -9.36
N GLN A 18 15.21 7.46 -10.11
CA GLN A 18 14.36 8.15 -11.10
C GLN A 18 13.86 7.23 -12.24
N ASP A 19 14.48 6.06 -12.42
CA ASP A 19 14.09 5.09 -13.43
C ASP A 19 13.23 3.94 -12.87
N TRP A 20 13.02 3.91 -11.56
CA TRP A 20 12.17 2.89 -10.97
C TRP A 20 10.72 3.04 -11.39
N VAL A 21 10.06 1.91 -11.58
CA VAL A 21 8.66 1.85 -11.97
C VAL A 21 7.88 1.18 -10.85
N LEU A 22 6.93 1.92 -10.29
CA LEU A 22 5.94 1.44 -9.32
C LEU A 22 4.73 0.90 -10.07
N SER A 23 4.25 -0.28 -9.70
CA SER A 23 2.96 -0.81 -10.13
C SER A 23 2.04 -0.90 -8.92
N LEU A 24 1.00 -0.09 -8.91
CA LEU A 24 0.06 0.06 -7.80
C LEU A 24 -1.38 -0.17 -8.27
N PRO A 25 -1.83 -1.43 -8.41
CA PRO A 25 -3.18 -1.76 -8.85
C PRO A 25 -4.18 -1.67 -7.69
N ALA A 26 -4.48 -0.47 -7.26
CA ALA A 26 -5.51 -0.14 -6.28
C ALA A 26 -6.68 0.58 -6.95
N LYS A 27 -7.86 0.55 -6.34
CA LYS A 27 -9.05 1.26 -6.85
C LYS A 27 -9.25 2.63 -6.20
N HIS A 28 -8.66 2.83 -5.03
CA HIS A 28 -8.82 4.07 -4.28
C HIS A 28 -7.50 4.58 -3.73
N HIS A 29 -7.30 5.88 -3.85
CA HIS A 29 -6.36 6.70 -3.10
C HIS A 29 -7.15 7.44 -2.01
N TRP A 30 -6.66 7.44 -0.78
CA TRP A 30 -7.28 8.11 0.35
C TRP A 30 -6.76 9.54 0.47
N ILE A 31 -7.68 10.51 0.49
CA ILE A 31 -7.33 11.92 0.63
C ILE A 31 -6.87 12.19 2.05
N LEU A 32 -5.66 12.74 2.17
CA LEU A 32 -5.04 13.08 3.44
C LEU A 32 -5.27 14.55 3.80
N ASP A 33 -5.32 14.83 5.08
CA ASP A 33 -5.27 16.19 5.59
C ASP A 33 -3.81 16.71 5.64
N LYS A 34 -3.62 17.92 6.18
CA LYS A 34 -2.29 18.56 6.31
C LYS A 34 -1.34 17.82 7.27
N GLN A 35 -1.84 16.89 8.05
CA GLN A 35 -1.09 16.06 9.00
C GLN A 35 -0.84 14.65 8.46
N LEU A 36 -1.12 14.42 7.16
CA LEU A 36 -1.05 13.13 6.48
C LEU A 36 -2.00 12.08 7.09
N ILE A 37 -3.13 12.54 7.62
CA ILE A 37 -4.15 11.65 8.20
C ILE A 37 -5.29 11.50 7.19
N PRO A 38 -5.71 10.27 6.84
CA PRO A 38 -6.85 10.05 5.96
C PRO A 38 -8.13 10.68 6.49
N THR A 39 -8.80 11.46 5.64
CA THR A 39 -10.06 12.18 5.97
C THR A 39 -11.30 11.29 5.90
N GLY A 40 -11.17 10.12 5.27
CA GLY A 40 -12.27 9.23 4.90
C GLY A 40 -12.76 9.43 3.47
N GLU A 41 -12.34 10.50 2.80
CA GLU A 41 -12.60 10.72 1.38
C GLU A 41 -11.64 9.92 0.50
N ARG A 42 -12.10 9.53 -0.68
CA ARG A 42 -11.34 8.70 -1.61
C ARG A 42 -11.53 9.17 -3.04
N GLU A 43 -10.51 8.92 -3.86
CA GLU A 43 -10.54 9.19 -5.28
C GLU A 43 -9.89 8.05 -6.08
N ALA A 44 -9.96 8.12 -7.41
CA ALA A 44 -9.22 7.18 -8.26
C ALA A 44 -7.71 7.44 -8.13
N PRO A 45 -6.86 6.39 -8.01
CA PRO A 45 -5.41 6.54 -7.87
C PRO A 45 -4.76 7.36 -8.99
N ASP A 46 -5.27 7.24 -10.22
CA ASP A 46 -4.73 7.97 -11.38
C ASP A 46 -4.90 9.49 -11.31
N LYS A 47 -5.74 9.99 -10.41
CA LYS A 47 -5.81 11.44 -10.13
C LYS A 47 -4.61 11.94 -9.34
N TYR A 48 -4.04 11.09 -8.52
CA TYR A 48 -2.88 11.38 -7.69
C TYR A 48 -1.57 10.93 -8.37
N LEU A 49 -1.54 9.70 -8.88
CA LEU A 49 -0.42 9.11 -9.59
C LEU A 49 -0.88 8.73 -11.01
N PRO A 50 -0.67 9.57 -12.02
CA PRO A 50 -1.02 9.23 -13.40
C PRO A 50 -0.40 7.91 -13.83
N GLU A 51 -1.20 7.00 -14.41
CA GLU A 51 -0.76 5.65 -14.74
C GLU A 51 -0.24 4.83 -13.54
N ALA A 52 -0.98 4.85 -12.40
CA ALA A 52 -0.56 4.22 -11.15
C ALA A 52 -0.10 2.76 -11.29
N LYS A 53 -0.58 2.02 -12.30
CA LYS A 53 -0.16 0.65 -12.60
C LYS A 53 1.20 0.56 -13.33
N ASN A 54 1.74 1.67 -13.79
CA ASN A 54 3.04 1.76 -14.49
C ASN A 54 3.70 3.12 -14.22
N PHE A 55 3.69 3.54 -12.96
CA PHE A 55 4.14 4.87 -12.56
C PHE A 55 5.66 4.96 -12.48
N LYS A 56 6.28 5.80 -13.32
CA LYS A 56 7.71 6.09 -13.21
C LYS A 56 7.95 7.01 -12.01
N LEU A 57 8.74 6.56 -11.05
CA LEU A 57 8.89 7.22 -9.75
C LEU A 57 9.51 8.61 -9.84
N GLY A 58 10.57 8.80 -10.67
CA GLY A 58 11.21 10.10 -10.85
C GLY A 58 11.64 10.71 -9.52
N GLU A 59 11.30 11.97 -9.34
CA GLU A 59 11.49 12.75 -8.10
C GLU A 59 10.19 12.85 -7.27
N THR A 60 9.21 11.99 -7.54
CA THR A 60 7.93 12.05 -6.83
C THR A 60 8.07 11.56 -5.40
N PHE A 61 7.61 12.38 -4.45
CA PHE A 61 7.37 11.99 -3.08
C PHE A 61 5.97 11.40 -2.96
N ILE A 62 5.86 10.25 -2.33
CA ILE A 62 4.59 9.60 -1.98
C ILE A 62 4.67 9.28 -0.49
N ASP A 63 3.60 9.51 0.24
CA ASP A 63 3.39 9.05 1.62
C ASP A 63 1.88 8.91 1.84
N ASP A 64 1.28 7.97 1.14
CA ASP A 64 -0.15 7.92 0.96
C ASP A 64 -0.75 6.54 1.11
N ASN A 65 -2.04 6.51 1.46
CA ASN A 65 -2.85 5.32 1.67
C ASN A 65 -3.63 4.95 0.41
N PHE A 66 -3.60 3.68 0.04
CA PHE A 66 -4.33 3.10 -1.08
C PHE A 66 -5.15 1.90 -0.63
N SER A 67 -6.29 1.66 -1.25
CA SER A 67 -7.14 0.53 -0.89
C SER A 67 -7.86 -0.13 -2.08
N ASP A 68 -8.55 -1.22 -1.74
CA ASP A 68 -9.27 -2.05 -2.69
C ASP A 68 -8.35 -2.54 -3.80
N LEU A 69 -7.27 -3.21 -3.36
CA LEU A 69 -6.25 -3.77 -4.22
C LEU A 69 -6.90 -4.72 -5.23
N GLU A 70 -6.58 -4.55 -6.49
CA GLU A 70 -7.01 -5.50 -7.51
C GLU A 70 -6.39 -6.86 -7.25
N ARG A 71 -7.17 -7.90 -7.49
CA ARG A 71 -6.76 -9.29 -7.24
C ARG A 71 -6.59 -10.02 -8.55
N ASP A 72 -5.51 -10.78 -8.63
CA ASP A 72 -5.27 -11.68 -9.73
C ASP A 72 -6.19 -12.93 -9.65
N ALA A 73 -6.08 -13.82 -10.64
CA ALA A 73 -6.90 -15.04 -10.69
C ALA A 73 -6.68 -15.98 -9.49
N ASP A 74 -5.54 -15.86 -8.80
CA ASP A 74 -5.22 -16.60 -7.55
C ASP A 74 -5.81 -15.95 -6.29
N GLY A 75 -6.49 -14.80 -6.43
CA GLY A 75 -7.09 -14.04 -5.34
C GLY A 75 -6.12 -13.15 -4.57
N LEU A 76 -4.86 -13.06 -5.02
CA LEU A 76 -3.82 -12.25 -4.37
C LEU A 76 -3.69 -10.88 -5.04
N GLY A 77 -3.44 -9.85 -4.25
CA GLY A 77 -3.06 -8.53 -4.75
C GLY A 77 -1.55 -8.43 -4.89
N ARG A 78 -1.06 -7.60 -5.82
CA ARG A 78 0.37 -7.39 -6.01
C ARG A 78 0.66 -5.92 -6.23
N ILE A 79 1.55 -5.38 -5.41
CA ILE A 79 2.16 -4.07 -5.63
C ILE A 79 3.65 -4.33 -5.84
N SER A 80 4.26 -3.69 -6.82
CA SER A 80 5.67 -3.94 -7.11
C SER A 80 6.43 -2.67 -7.44
N VAL A 81 7.73 -2.71 -7.18
CA VAL A 81 8.69 -1.76 -7.69
C VAL A 81 9.73 -2.49 -8.54
N LYS A 82 10.03 -1.94 -9.71
CA LYS A 82 11.03 -2.48 -10.63
C LYS A 82 12.13 -1.45 -10.85
N GLY A 83 13.37 -1.87 -10.64
CA GLY A 83 14.58 -1.18 -11.06
C GLY A 83 15.01 -1.58 -12.48
N GLN A 84 16.30 -1.60 -12.71
CA GLN A 84 16.89 -1.97 -14.01
C GLN A 84 16.75 -3.47 -14.31
N ALA A 85 17.22 -4.33 -13.40
CA ALA A 85 17.11 -5.80 -13.48
C ALA A 85 16.23 -6.35 -12.37
N HIS A 86 16.29 -5.78 -11.18
CA HIS A 86 15.58 -6.25 -10.00
C HIS A 86 14.12 -5.81 -9.99
N LYS A 87 13.23 -6.71 -9.63
CA LYS A 87 11.84 -6.42 -9.31
C LYS A 87 11.53 -6.98 -7.94
N ILE A 88 10.83 -6.21 -7.14
CA ILE A 88 10.35 -6.63 -5.82
C ILE A 88 8.82 -6.50 -5.82
N GLU A 89 8.15 -7.59 -5.54
CA GLU A 89 6.69 -7.62 -5.38
C GLU A 89 6.33 -7.83 -3.91
N VAL A 90 5.42 -7.04 -3.40
CA VAL A 90 4.71 -7.33 -2.17
C VAL A 90 3.38 -7.94 -2.56
N VAL A 91 3.17 -9.19 -2.18
CA VAL A 91 1.99 -9.99 -2.50
C VAL A 91 1.09 -10.02 -1.29
N TYR A 92 -0.16 -9.63 -1.46
CA TYR A 92 -1.13 -9.41 -0.41
C TYR A 92 -2.14 -10.56 -0.35
N GLY A 93 -2.23 -11.24 0.77
CA GLY A 93 -3.34 -12.13 1.09
C GLY A 93 -4.66 -11.34 1.22
N LYS A 94 -5.75 -12.07 1.31
CA LYS A 94 -7.11 -11.47 1.32
C LYS A 94 -7.37 -10.55 2.51
N GLU A 95 -6.61 -10.72 3.60
CA GLU A 95 -6.72 -9.94 4.84
C GLU A 95 -6.13 -8.52 4.70
N TYR A 96 -5.21 -8.34 3.75
CA TYR A 96 -4.55 -7.07 3.50
C TYR A 96 -5.16 -6.41 2.26
N ASN A 97 -6.01 -5.43 2.47
CA ASN A 97 -6.69 -4.72 1.38
C ASN A 97 -6.25 -3.25 1.27
N PHE A 98 -5.31 -2.86 2.11
CA PHE A 98 -4.72 -1.52 2.14
C PHE A 98 -3.22 -1.59 1.93
N ALA A 99 -2.68 -0.52 1.38
CA ALA A 99 -1.26 -0.29 1.29
C ALA A 99 -0.96 1.17 1.63
N VAL A 100 0.11 1.39 2.39
CA VAL A 100 0.82 2.66 2.36
C VAL A 100 1.99 2.51 1.40
N VAL A 101 2.20 3.53 0.58
CA VAL A 101 3.40 3.64 -0.25
C VAL A 101 4.15 4.87 0.19
N TYR A 102 5.42 4.70 0.57
CA TYR A 102 6.29 5.80 0.98
C TYR A 102 7.55 5.82 0.11
N THR A 103 7.84 6.98 -0.47
CA THR A 103 8.96 7.13 -1.42
C THR A 103 9.70 8.46 -1.17
N PRO A 104 10.59 8.51 -0.16
CA PRO A 104 11.36 9.72 0.13
C PRO A 104 12.25 10.11 -1.06
N VAL A 105 12.32 11.40 -1.37
CA VAL A 105 13.14 11.91 -2.48
C VAL A 105 14.63 11.90 -2.12
N SER A 106 14.93 12.11 -0.84
CA SER A 106 16.32 12.18 -0.33
C SER A 106 17.03 10.83 -0.26
N GLU A 107 16.29 9.74 -0.40
CA GLU A 107 16.82 8.39 -0.22
C GLU A 107 16.41 7.49 -1.40
N ALA A 108 17.33 6.63 -1.82
CA ALA A 108 17.05 5.65 -2.87
C ALA A 108 16.35 4.43 -2.26
N LEU A 109 15.12 4.62 -1.77
CA LEU A 109 14.31 3.54 -1.22
C LEU A 109 12.82 3.76 -1.48
N VAL A 110 12.04 2.70 -1.30
CA VAL A 110 10.60 2.69 -1.36
C VAL A 110 10.05 1.74 -0.30
N CYS A 111 9.00 2.17 0.41
CA CYS A 111 8.18 1.29 1.23
C CYS A 111 6.91 0.91 0.48
N ILE A 112 6.55 -0.35 0.58
CA ILE A 112 5.26 -0.88 0.14
C ILE A 112 4.70 -1.67 1.31
N GLU A 113 3.75 -1.09 2.02
CA GLU A 113 3.33 -1.51 3.34
C GLU A 113 2.00 -2.25 3.31
N PRO A 114 1.97 -3.58 3.52
CA PRO A 114 0.71 -4.28 3.66
C PRO A 114 0.01 -3.89 4.96
N GLN A 115 -1.26 -3.46 4.83
CA GLN A 115 -2.08 -3.03 5.96
C GLN A 115 -3.49 -3.64 5.90
N THR A 116 -4.11 -3.82 7.06
CA THR A 116 -5.49 -4.33 7.18
C THR A 116 -6.54 -3.23 7.14
N GLY A 117 -6.16 -1.99 7.41
CA GLY A 117 -6.99 -0.80 7.37
C GLY A 117 -6.17 0.45 6.99
N PRO A 118 -6.81 1.58 6.80
CA PRO A 118 -6.13 2.84 6.56
C PRO A 118 -5.45 3.35 7.84
N THR A 119 -4.44 4.20 7.70
CA THR A 119 -3.99 5.02 8.84
C THR A 119 -5.20 5.70 9.49
N ASN A 120 -5.23 5.76 10.83
CA ASN A 120 -6.37 6.30 11.59
C ASN A 120 -7.66 5.43 11.54
N ALA A 121 -7.55 4.15 11.24
CA ALA A 121 -8.67 3.23 11.04
C ALA A 121 -9.71 3.26 12.17
N PHE A 122 -9.29 3.35 13.43
CA PHE A 122 -10.19 3.32 14.59
C PHE A 122 -11.11 4.54 14.66
N ASN A 123 -10.55 5.73 14.44
CA ASN A 123 -11.35 6.96 14.43
C ASN A 123 -12.26 7.00 13.19
N LEU A 124 -11.74 6.63 12.02
CA LEU A 124 -12.55 6.55 10.80
C LEU A 124 -13.71 5.56 10.94
N ASN A 125 -13.49 4.44 11.64
CA ASN A 125 -14.55 3.49 11.93
C ASN A 125 -15.59 4.10 12.89
N HIS A 126 -15.16 4.76 13.96
CA HIS A 126 -16.04 5.44 14.91
C HIS A 126 -16.91 6.52 14.22
N GLU A 127 -16.34 7.23 13.25
CA GLU A 127 -17.02 8.25 12.44
C GLU A 127 -17.91 7.66 11.32
N GLY A 128 -17.95 6.35 11.17
CA GLY A 128 -18.69 5.67 10.09
C GLY A 128 -18.08 5.80 8.70
N LYS A 129 -16.85 6.30 8.59
CA LYS A 129 -16.13 6.50 7.33
C LYS A 129 -15.36 5.26 6.86
N PHE A 130 -15.07 4.34 7.77
CA PHE A 130 -14.43 3.05 7.48
C PHE A 130 -15.13 1.91 8.23
N PRO A 131 -16.12 1.24 7.62
CA PRO A 131 -16.86 0.14 8.27
C PRO A 131 -16.07 -1.18 8.31
N GLY A 132 -14.94 -1.26 7.62
CA GLY A 132 -14.15 -2.49 7.44
C GLY A 132 -13.19 -2.83 8.59
N LEU A 133 -13.25 -2.14 9.73
CA LEU A 133 -12.36 -2.41 10.87
C LEU A 133 -12.55 -3.84 11.39
N ILE A 134 -11.45 -4.57 11.50
CA ILE A 134 -11.45 -5.94 12.04
C ILE A 134 -11.74 -5.87 13.54
N VAL A 135 -12.73 -6.64 13.99
CA VAL A 135 -13.06 -6.79 15.42
C VAL A 135 -12.98 -8.26 15.81
N LEU A 136 -11.99 -8.62 16.62
CA LEU A 136 -11.83 -9.97 17.14
C LEU A 136 -12.69 -10.19 18.38
N ALA A 137 -13.53 -11.22 18.32
CA ALA A 137 -14.24 -11.71 19.49
C ALA A 137 -13.28 -12.39 20.47
N PRO A 138 -13.64 -12.54 21.77
CA PRO A 138 -12.84 -13.27 22.73
C PRO A 138 -12.51 -14.69 22.26
N GLY A 139 -11.26 -15.09 22.40
CA GLY A 139 -10.77 -16.41 22.01
C GLY A 139 -10.60 -16.62 20.48
N LYS A 140 -10.82 -15.58 19.66
CA LYS A 140 -10.55 -15.65 18.21
C LYS A 140 -9.16 -15.15 17.87
N THR A 141 -8.61 -15.68 16.77
CA THR A 141 -7.29 -15.33 16.24
C THR A 141 -7.44 -14.67 14.88
N PHE A 142 -6.68 -13.62 14.63
CA PHE A 142 -6.44 -13.09 13.29
C PHE A 142 -5.24 -13.81 12.69
N ILE A 143 -5.37 -14.23 11.44
CA ILE A 143 -4.28 -14.79 10.63
C ILE A 143 -4.31 -14.08 9.30
N GLY A 144 -3.22 -13.42 8.94
CA GLY A 144 -3.04 -12.76 7.66
C GLY A 144 -1.66 -13.10 7.10
N ASN A 145 -1.57 -13.26 5.79
CA ASN A 145 -0.33 -13.56 5.10
C ASN A 145 -0.03 -12.52 4.03
N PHE A 146 1.23 -12.15 3.92
CA PHE A 146 1.79 -11.45 2.78
C PHE A 146 3.16 -12.03 2.46
N TRP A 147 3.64 -11.78 1.25
CA TRP A 147 4.94 -12.27 0.83
C TRP A 147 5.73 -11.15 0.16
N ILE A 148 7.05 -11.21 0.30
CA ILE A 148 7.99 -10.38 -0.45
C ILE A 148 8.67 -11.29 -1.46
N VAL A 149 8.50 -10.99 -2.74
CA VAL A 149 9.00 -11.82 -3.85
C VAL A 149 10.00 -11.03 -4.68
N PRO A 150 11.31 -11.16 -4.39
CA PRO A 150 12.34 -10.57 -5.20
C PRO A 150 12.62 -11.41 -6.46
N THR A 151 12.88 -10.76 -7.59
CA THR A 151 13.28 -11.39 -8.84
C THR A 151 14.36 -10.58 -9.55
N GLY A 152 15.19 -11.23 -10.36
CA GLY A 152 16.27 -10.60 -11.11
C GLY A 152 17.57 -10.38 -10.33
N PHE A 153 17.70 -10.97 -9.15
CA PHE A 153 18.88 -10.87 -8.29
C PHE A 153 19.92 -11.93 -8.64
#